data_ad4f5982da6ea6274eb80c713b4fc8c4
#
_entry.id   ad4f5982da6ea6274eb80c713b4fc8c4
#
_cell.length_a   1.000
_cell.length_b   1.000
_cell.length_c   1.000
_cell.angle_alpha   90.00
_cell.angle_beta   90.00
_cell.angle_gamma   90.00
#
_symmetry.space_group_name_H-M   'P 1'
#
loop_
_entity.id
_entity.type
_entity.pdbx_description
1 polymer ?
#
loop_
_entity_poly.entity_id
_entity_poly.type
_entity_poly.pdbx_seq_one_letter_code
_entity_poly.pdbx_strand_id
1 'polypeptide(L)'
;MSNAPTALTLAGWQQAYRDGQSPAELLHALRLKLRTDDSAWIALASEAQLDAQLDALASALQEAAGDLSKLPLYGVPFAIKDNIDAAGWPTTAACPEFAYGAETDASVVARLRAAGAILIGKTNLDQFATGLVGTRSPYGAVPNSFNLDYVSGGSSSGSASVVARGLVPFSLGTDTAGSGRVPAGFNNIVGLKPTKGWLPNTGLVPACRSIDCISVFALTVADALTVANIAGGYDAADAYSRKNPNSAKVGMPTKPRLAVPANPEFFGDSQNQTVYEAALGKLRELGAELVEIDFAPFRQLAEQLYYGPWVAERTVAVEGVDPAHINPVVRGIVENGHRYSACDAYKAEYIRAELSRRINDALTGFDALVVPTSPTIRTLAEMQAEPVLFNSQFGTYTNFTNLADLCALAVPAGLRADGLPAGITLIAPAWHDQALAAFGQRWQQALNLPLGATGKPLPVQITSDKPAQGCIRVAVVGAHLTGMPLNFQLSTRDAVLVEQTTSAAHYRLFALPGTVPPKPGLARVAEDGAEIIVELWDVPQARFGEFVAEIPPPLGIGNLELADGRWVKGFICEPYALDGARDITSFGGWRAFIAETRK
;
A
#
# COMPACT_ATOMS: atom_id res chain seq x y z
N MET A 1 -9.36 -23.32 -27.54
CA MET A 1 -9.36 -23.04 -26.08
C MET A 1 -8.77 -21.65 -25.94
N SER A 2 -9.61 -20.65 -25.70
CA SER A 2 -9.19 -19.25 -25.53
C SER A 2 -8.29 -19.16 -24.29
N ASN A 3 -7.03 -18.76 -24.50
CA ASN A 3 -6.14 -18.38 -23.40
C ASN A 3 -6.75 -17.12 -22.74
N ALA A 4 -7.54 -17.30 -21.69
CA ALA A 4 -7.89 -16.15 -20.86
C ALA A 4 -6.60 -15.53 -20.33
N PRO A 5 -6.45 -14.20 -20.37
CA PRO A 5 -5.23 -13.56 -19.99
C PRO A 5 -4.93 -13.88 -18.53
N THR A 6 -3.70 -14.27 -18.30
CA THR A 6 -3.09 -14.39 -16.97
C THR A 6 -2.65 -13.00 -16.49
N ALA A 7 -3.48 -11.98 -16.69
CA ALA A 7 -3.20 -10.64 -16.22
C ALA A 7 -3.43 -10.60 -14.70
N LEU A 8 -2.33 -10.60 -13.94
CA LEU A 8 -2.35 -10.66 -12.48
C LEU A 8 -2.28 -9.27 -11.83
N THR A 9 -1.88 -8.25 -12.59
CA THR A 9 -1.65 -6.88 -12.11
C THR A 9 -2.50 -5.88 -12.88
N LEU A 10 -2.69 -4.69 -12.33
CA LEU A 10 -3.39 -3.60 -13.03
C LEU A 10 -2.78 -3.32 -14.40
N ALA A 11 -1.44 -3.24 -14.46
CA ALA A 11 -0.72 -3.03 -15.72
C ALA A 11 -0.98 -4.16 -16.73
N GLY A 12 -1.08 -5.40 -16.28
CA GLY A 12 -1.38 -6.55 -17.14
C GLY A 12 -2.77 -6.47 -17.74
N TRP A 13 -3.80 -6.11 -16.95
CA TRP A 13 -5.17 -5.89 -17.44
C TRP A 13 -5.24 -4.73 -18.43
N GLN A 14 -4.63 -3.59 -18.09
CA GLN A 14 -4.55 -2.44 -18.99
C GLN A 14 -3.85 -2.77 -20.32
N GLN A 15 -2.79 -3.60 -20.28
CA GLN A 15 -2.09 -4.03 -21.48
C GLN A 15 -2.97 -4.91 -22.36
N ALA A 16 -3.71 -5.86 -21.76
CA ALA A 16 -4.64 -6.71 -22.51
C ALA A 16 -5.67 -5.88 -23.31
N TYR A 17 -6.19 -4.81 -22.72
CA TYR A 17 -7.12 -3.90 -23.39
C TYR A 17 -6.47 -3.05 -24.48
N ARG A 18 -5.23 -2.58 -24.26
CA ARG A 18 -4.45 -1.89 -25.32
C ARG A 18 -4.14 -2.81 -26.50
N ASP A 19 -3.98 -4.11 -26.23
CA ASP A 19 -3.79 -5.15 -27.25
C ASP A 19 -5.10 -5.54 -27.96
N GLY A 20 -6.20 -4.85 -27.66
CA GLY A 20 -7.50 -5.01 -28.33
C GLY A 20 -8.38 -6.14 -27.79
N GLN A 21 -8.06 -6.70 -26.61
CA GLN A 21 -8.92 -7.71 -25.98
C GLN A 21 -10.21 -7.07 -25.44
N SER A 22 -11.33 -7.78 -25.57
CA SER A 22 -12.65 -7.31 -25.12
C SER A 22 -12.80 -7.47 -23.60
N PRO A 23 -13.20 -6.40 -22.85
CA PRO A 23 -13.56 -6.54 -21.45
C PRO A 23 -14.64 -7.59 -21.21
N ALA A 24 -15.67 -7.64 -22.06
CA ALA A 24 -16.76 -8.62 -21.94
C ALA A 24 -16.23 -10.06 -22.04
N GLU A 25 -15.45 -10.38 -23.07
CA GLU A 25 -14.89 -11.73 -23.25
C GLU A 25 -14.01 -12.14 -22.06
N LEU A 26 -13.14 -11.24 -21.59
CA LEU A 26 -12.22 -11.53 -20.48
C LEU A 26 -12.96 -11.72 -19.16
N LEU A 27 -13.93 -10.87 -18.86
CA LEU A 27 -14.63 -10.88 -17.58
C LEU A 27 -15.66 -12.02 -17.50
N HIS A 28 -16.36 -12.36 -18.59
CA HIS A 28 -17.18 -13.56 -18.64
C HIS A 28 -16.33 -14.83 -18.50
N ALA A 29 -15.19 -14.91 -19.19
CA ALA A 29 -14.27 -16.04 -19.05
C ALA A 29 -13.70 -16.15 -17.62
N LEU A 30 -13.41 -15.02 -16.96
CA LEU A 30 -13.02 -15.00 -15.56
C LEU A 30 -14.17 -15.52 -14.67
N ARG A 31 -15.38 -14.96 -14.82
CA ARG A 31 -16.53 -15.32 -14.00
C ARG A 31 -16.85 -16.83 -14.07
N LEU A 32 -16.73 -17.45 -15.24
CA LEU A 32 -16.92 -18.90 -15.42
C LEU A 32 -15.87 -19.76 -14.68
N LYS A 33 -14.70 -19.23 -14.38
CA LYS A 33 -13.66 -19.93 -13.60
C LYS A 33 -13.87 -19.84 -12.10
N LEU A 34 -14.63 -18.86 -11.63
CA LEU A 34 -14.89 -18.66 -10.20
C LEU A 34 -15.99 -19.62 -9.74
N ARG A 35 -15.77 -20.26 -8.60
CA ARG A 35 -16.65 -21.27 -8.05
C ARG A 35 -17.47 -20.70 -6.90
N THR A 36 -18.75 -20.99 -6.88
CA THR A 36 -19.67 -20.56 -5.81
C THR A 36 -19.54 -21.41 -4.53
N ASP A 37 -18.90 -22.59 -4.61
CA ASP A 37 -18.60 -23.47 -3.49
C ASP A 37 -17.20 -23.24 -2.88
N ASP A 38 -16.47 -22.22 -3.36
CA ASP A 38 -15.19 -21.76 -2.80
C ASP A 38 -15.46 -20.86 -1.60
N SER A 39 -15.03 -21.30 -0.41
CA SER A 39 -15.26 -20.59 0.85
C SER A 39 -14.65 -19.18 0.92
N ALA A 40 -13.82 -18.79 -0.04
CA ALA A 40 -13.32 -17.42 -0.14
C ALA A 40 -14.39 -16.41 -0.58
N TRP A 41 -15.51 -16.88 -1.18
CA TRP A 41 -16.60 -16.04 -1.68
C TRP A 41 -17.87 -16.22 -0.85
N ILE A 42 -18.57 -15.12 -0.56
CA ILE A 42 -19.95 -15.12 -0.08
C ILE A 42 -20.91 -14.94 -1.25
N ALA A 43 -20.58 -14.05 -2.18
CA ALA A 43 -21.38 -13.82 -3.38
C ALA A 43 -20.50 -13.55 -4.59
N LEU A 44 -20.89 -14.07 -5.74
CA LEU A 44 -20.27 -13.79 -7.03
C LEU A 44 -21.27 -13.09 -7.94
N ALA A 45 -20.80 -12.23 -8.85
CA ALA A 45 -21.64 -11.55 -9.81
C ALA A 45 -22.48 -12.56 -10.60
N SER A 46 -23.78 -12.32 -10.70
CA SER A 46 -24.61 -12.98 -11.69
C SER A 46 -24.24 -12.50 -13.10
N GLU A 47 -24.63 -13.25 -14.14
CA GLU A 47 -24.43 -12.83 -15.52
C GLU A 47 -25.06 -11.45 -15.77
N ALA A 48 -26.30 -11.26 -15.33
CA ALA A 48 -27.02 -9.99 -15.47
C ALA A 48 -26.32 -8.82 -14.74
N GLN A 49 -25.75 -9.05 -13.55
CA GLN A 49 -24.97 -8.02 -12.85
C GLN A 49 -23.67 -7.68 -13.57
N LEU A 50 -23.03 -8.67 -14.18
CA LEU A 50 -21.81 -8.46 -14.95
C LEU A 50 -22.11 -7.68 -16.24
N ASP A 51 -23.16 -8.07 -16.97
CA ASP A 51 -23.61 -7.39 -18.19
C ASP A 51 -23.95 -5.93 -17.92
N ALA A 52 -24.72 -5.65 -16.87
CA ALA A 52 -25.06 -4.28 -16.48
C ALA A 52 -23.83 -3.42 -16.16
N GLN A 53 -22.80 -3.99 -15.53
CA GLN A 53 -21.55 -3.28 -15.28
C GLN A 53 -20.74 -3.05 -16.58
N LEU A 54 -20.77 -4.00 -17.51
CA LEU A 54 -20.11 -3.87 -18.81
C LEU A 54 -20.78 -2.79 -19.69
N ASP A 55 -22.13 -2.72 -19.67
CA ASP A 55 -22.88 -1.66 -20.35
C ASP A 55 -22.56 -0.27 -19.77
N ALA A 56 -22.49 -0.17 -18.44
CA ALA A 56 -22.07 1.07 -17.77
C ALA A 56 -20.62 1.45 -18.13
N LEU A 57 -19.72 0.48 -18.20
CA LEU A 57 -18.32 0.69 -18.60
C LEU A 57 -18.23 1.20 -20.05
N ALA A 58 -19.00 0.62 -20.97
CA ALA A 58 -19.05 1.05 -22.37
C ALA A 58 -19.57 2.50 -22.49
N SER A 59 -20.61 2.85 -21.71
CA SER A 59 -21.14 4.21 -21.64
C SER A 59 -20.11 5.20 -21.11
N ALA A 60 -19.41 4.85 -20.02
CA ALA A 60 -18.34 5.67 -19.44
C ALA A 60 -17.18 5.91 -20.43
N LEU A 61 -16.83 4.92 -21.24
CA LEU A 61 -15.80 5.07 -22.28
C LEU A 61 -16.27 6.02 -23.40
N GLN A 62 -17.54 5.98 -23.79
CA GLN A 62 -18.12 6.93 -24.74
C GLN A 62 -18.09 8.37 -24.19
N GLU A 63 -18.48 8.58 -22.94
CA GLU A 63 -18.41 9.88 -22.26
C GLU A 63 -16.96 10.39 -22.15
N ALA A 64 -16.02 9.49 -21.96
CA ALA A 64 -14.59 9.77 -21.98
C ALA A 64 -14.04 10.05 -23.39
N ALA A 65 -14.87 9.99 -24.46
CA ALA A 65 -14.46 10.09 -25.86
C ALA A 65 -13.38 9.07 -26.29
N GLY A 66 -13.41 7.86 -25.72
CA GLY A 66 -12.46 6.79 -25.98
C GLY A 66 -11.11 6.95 -25.21
N ASP A 67 -10.97 7.97 -24.38
CA ASP A 67 -9.75 8.24 -23.62
C ASP A 67 -9.66 7.36 -22.36
N LEU A 68 -8.95 6.25 -22.46
CA LEU A 68 -8.70 5.32 -21.34
C LEU A 68 -7.95 5.97 -20.17
N SER A 69 -7.27 7.10 -20.35
CA SER A 69 -6.58 7.78 -19.25
C SER A 69 -7.54 8.36 -18.21
N LYS A 70 -8.80 8.58 -18.58
CA LYS A 70 -9.89 9.01 -17.70
C LYS A 70 -10.52 7.86 -16.90
N LEU A 71 -10.26 6.61 -17.32
CA LEU A 71 -10.76 5.39 -16.70
C LEU A 71 -9.56 4.50 -16.28
N PRO A 72 -8.77 4.89 -15.28
CA PRO A 72 -7.51 4.24 -14.93
C PRO A 72 -7.65 2.77 -14.48
N LEU A 73 -8.86 2.32 -14.18
CA LEU A 73 -9.19 0.92 -13.86
C LEU A 73 -10.14 0.30 -14.91
N TYR A 74 -10.14 0.79 -16.14
CA TYR A 74 -11.02 0.32 -17.20
C TYR A 74 -11.03 -1.20 -17.32
N GLY A 75 -12.20 -1.81 -17.04
CA GLY A 75 -12.41 -3.26 -17.12
C GLY A 75 -11.65 -4.11 -16.10
N VAL A 76 -10.97 -3.52 -15.12
CA VAL A 76 -10.22 -4.25 -14.11
C VAL A 76 -11.16 -4.91 -13.11
N PRO A 77 -11.15 -6.26 -12.95
CA PRO A 77 -12.00 -6.93 -11.97
C PRO A 77 -11.48 -6.72 -10.54
N PHE A 78 -12.40 -6.57 -9.59
CA PHE A 78 -12.05 -6.51 -8.19
C PHE A 78 -13.08 -7.22 -7.30
N ALA A 79 -12.68 -7.49 -6.06
CA ALA A 79 -13.54 -8.03 -5.04
C ALA A 79 -13.57 -7.11 -3.81
N ILE A 80 -14.60 -7.23 -3.00
CA ILE A 80 -14.73 -6.51 -1.73
C ILE A 80 -15.12 -7.45 -0.61
N LYS A 81 -14.63 -7.18 0.59
CA LYS A 81 -15.05 -7.88 1.80
C LYS A 81 -16.54 -7.66 2.05
N ASP A 82 -17.26 -8.67 2.51
CA ASP A 82 -18.72 -8.65 2.55
C ASP A 82 -19.32 -7.75 3.65
N ASN A 83 -18.51 -7.01 4.37
CA ASN A 83 -18.96 -5.90 5.21
C ASN A 83 -18.82 -4.51 4.55
N ILE A 84 -18.53 -4.45 3.25
CA ILE A 84 -18.45 -3.22 2.44
C ILE A 84 -19.64 -3.22 1.47
N ASP A 85 -20.42 -2.15 1.46
CA ASP A 85 -21.61 -2.02 0.63
C ASP A 85 -21.29 -1.84 -0.85
N ALA A 86 -22.09 -2.50 -1.69
CA ALA A 86 -22.15 -2.25 -3.12
C ALA A 86 -23.61 -2.26 -3.58
N ALA A 87 -24.03 -1.23 -4.30
CA ALA A 87 -25.40 -1.09 -4.79
C ALA A 87 -25.85 -2.34 -5.59
N GLY A 88 -27.01 -2.87 -5.23
CA GLY A 88 -27.56 -4.07 -5.84
C GLY A 88 -26.95 -5.40 -5.38
N TRP A 89 -26.12 -5.39 -4.32
CA TRP A 89 -25.54 -6.57 -3.71
C TRP A 89 -25.99 -6.73 -2.26
N PRO A 90 -26.11 -7.98 -1.76
CA PRO A 90 -26.30 -8.20 -0.33
C PRO A 90 -25.05 -7.84 0.46
N THR A 91 -25.23 -7.32 1.68
CA THR A 91 -24.20 -7.17 2.69
C THR A 91 -24.60 -7.99 3.91
N THR A 92 -23.79 -8.97 4.29
CA THR A 92 -24.10 -9.90 5.38
C THR A 92 -23.15 -9.81 6.57
N ALA A 93 -21.95 -9.24 6.39
CA ALA A 93 -20.85 -9.26 7.37
C ALA A 93 -20.56 -10.70 7.89
N ALA A 94 -20.72 -11.72 7.04
CA ALA A 94 -20.71 -13.15 7.35
C ALA A 94 -21.76 -13.59 8.38
N CYS A 95 -22.91 -12.90 8.45
CA CYS A 95 -24.08 -13.28 9.23
C CYS A 95 -25.31 -13.25 8.30
N PRO A 96 -25.81 -14.41 7.81
CA PRO A 96 -26.95 -14.43 6.88
C PRO A 96 -28.19 -13.71 7.40
N GLU A 97 -28.43 -13.77 8.69
CA GLU A 97 -29.61 -13.16 9.34
C GLU A 97 -29.48 -11.63 9.49
N PHE A 98 -28.27 -11.10 9.37
CA PHE A 98 -28.02 -9.65 9.33
C PHE A 98 -28.20 -9.09 7.91
N ALA A 99 -28.32 -9.93 6.89
CA ALA A 99 -28.27 -9.54 5.49
C ALA A 99 -29.27 -8.43 5.11
N TYR A 100 -28.78 -7.44 4.38
CA TYR A 100 -29.61 -6.42 3.73
C TYR A 100 -29.11 -6.15 2.31
N GLY A 101 -29.98 -5.64 1.43
CA GLY A 101 -29.60 -5.15 0.11
C GLY A 101 -29.06 -3.72 0.22
N ALA A 102 -27.83 -3.51 -0.18
CA ALA A 102 -27.28 -2.17 -0.23
C ALA A 102 -27.91 -1.36 -1.38
N GLU A 103 -28.49 -0.20 -1.06
CA GLU A 103 -29.10 0.71 -2.05
C GLU A 103 -28.07 1.59 -2.76
N THR A 104 -26.96 1.88 -2.07
CA THR A 104 -25.87 2.72 -2.57
C THR A 104 -24.52 2.02 -2.40
N ASP A 105 -23.57 2.41 -3.23
CA ASP A 105 -22.18 1.99 -3.04
C ASP A 105 -21.55 2.65 -1.81
N ALA A 106 -20.70 1.92 -1.12
CA ALA A 106 -19.70 2.54 -0.25
C ALA A 106 -18.85 3.54 -1.06
N SER A 107 -18.45 4.66 -0.45
CA SER A 107 -17.70 5.72 -1.15
C SER A 107 -16.47 5.20 -1.90
N VAL A 108 -15.75 4.25 -1.33
CA VAL A 108 -14.59 3.61 -1.98
C VAL A 108 -15.00 2.79 -3.21
N VAL A 109 -16.13 2.09 -3.16
CA VAL A 109 -16.65 1.28 -4.27
C VAL A 109 -17.12 2.19 -5.40
N ALA A 110 -17.86 3.26 -5.07
CA ALA A 110 -18.31 4.24 -6.06
C ALA A 110 -17.14 4.85 -6.84
N ARG A 111 -16.05 5.22 -6.14
CA ARG A 111 -14.85 5.77 -6.77
C ARG A 111 -14.13 4.77 -7.67
N LEU A 112 -14.02 3.51 -7.25
CA LEU A 112 -13.40 2.47 -8.06
C LEU A 112 -14.23 2.16 -9.31
N ARG A 113 -15.57 2.09 -9.20
CA ARG A 113 -16.48 1.94 -10.34
C ARG A 113 -16.40 3.14 -11.28
N ALA A 114 -16.36 4.36 -10.76
CA ALA A 114 -16.18 5.57 -11.57
C ALA A 114 -14.82 5.59 -12.32
N ALA A 115 -13.81 4.91 -11.79
CA ALA A 115 -12.53 4.70 -12.47
C ALA A 115 -12.55 3.56 -13.49
N GLY A 116 -13.68 2.86 -13.67
CA GLY A 116 -13.90 1.80 -14.64
C GLY A 116 -13.68 0.38 -14.10
N ALA A 117 -13.53 0.18 -12.78
CA ALA A 117 -13.37 -1.16 -12.20
C ALA A 117 -14.70 -1.93 -12.16
N ILE A 118 -14.64 -3.27 -12.29
CA ILE A 118 -15.79 -4.19 -12.34
C ILE A 118 -15.82 -5.06 -11.09
N LEU A 119 -16.87 -4.94 -10.29
CA LEU A 119 -17.04 -5.76 -9.08
C LEU A 119 -17.45 -7.19 -9.47
N ILE A 120 -16.59 -8.16 -9.12
CA ILE A 120 -16.79 -9.57 -9.47
C ILE A 120 -17.39 -10.38 -8.33
N GLY A 121 -17.23 -9.95 -7.09
CA GLY A 121 -17.81 -10.67 -5.95
C GLY A 121 -17.52 -10.05 -4.59
N LYS A 122 -18.27 -10.56 -3.60
CA LYS A 122 -18.14 -10.25 -2.17
C LYS A 122 -17.42 -11.40 -1.48
N THR A 123 -16.38 -11.11 -0.72
CA THR A 123 -15.49 -12.11 -0.12
C THR A 123 -15.82 -12.40 1.33
N ASN A 124 -15.53 -13.64 1.74
CA ASN A 124 -15.74 -14.14 3.08
C ASN A 124 -14.82 -13.47 4.13
N LEU A 125 -15.26 -13.48 5.38
CA LEU A 125 -14.58 -12.83 6.50
C LEU A 125 -14.89 -13.54 7.83
N ASP A 126 -14.07 -13.30 8.86
CA ASP A 126 -14.51 -13.57 10.24
C ASP A 126 -15.73 -12.69 10.54
N GLN A 127 -16.79 -13.26 11.06
CA GLN A 127 -18.09 -12.63 11.27
C GLN A 127 -17.97 -11.28 12.01
N PHE A 128 -18.62 -10.23 11.47
CA PHE A 128 -18.53 -8.84 11.93
C PHE A 128 -17.07 -8.34 12.06
N ALA A 129 -16.20 -8.80 11.17
CA ALA A 129 -14.77 -8.48 11.16
C ALA A 129 -14.07 -8.73 12.51
N THR A 130 -14.58 -9.68 13.31
CA THR A 130 -14.09 -10.00 14.66
C THR A 130 -13.23 -11.26 14.67
N GLY A 131 -11.95 -11.09 14.32
CA GLY A 131 -10.93 -12.14 14.28
C GLY A 131 -9.75 -11.75 13.39
N LEU A 132 -8.69 -12.58 13.49
CA LEU A 132 -7.50 -12.51 12.63
C LEU A 132 -7.23 -13.87 11.97
N VAL A 133 -8.24 -14.73 11.88
CA VAL A 133 -8.06 -16.17 11.66
C VAL A 133 -8.69 -16.70 10.37
N GLY A 134 -9.83 -16.16 9.91
CA GLY A 134 -10.53 -16.63 8.72
C GLY A 134 -11.33 -17.92 8.93
N THR A 135 -11.64 -18.27 10.20
CA THR A 135 -12.37 -19.49 10.55
C THR A 135 -13.75 -19.24 11.19
N ARG A 136 -14.09 -17.97 11.42
CA ARG A 136 -15.30 -17.56 12.15
C ARG A 136 -16.41 -17.13 11.20
N SER A 137 -16.80 -18.03 10.29
CA SER A 137 -17.82 -17.76 9.28
C SER A 137 -18.73 -18.96 9.04
N PRO A 138 -20.05 -18.76 8.92
CA PRO A 138 -20.99 -19.82 8.52
C PRO A 138 -20.80 -20.26 7.07
N TYR A 139 -20.15 -19.44 6.24
CA TYR A 139 -19.81 -19.78 4.85
C TYR A 139 -18.57 -20.68 4.72
N GLY A 140 -18.02 -21.16 5.86
CA GLY A 140 -16.85 -22.01 5.93
C GLY A 140 -15.55 -21.27 6.24
N ALA A 141 -14.56 -22.01 6.74
CA ALA A 141 -13.22 -21.48 6.94
C ALA A 141 -12.51 -21.28 5.59
N VAL A 142 -11.77 -20.18 5.47
CA VAL A 142 -10.94 -19.91 4.28
C VAL A 142 -9.54 -20.47 4.54
N PRO A 143 -9.11 -21.50 3.79
CA PRO A 143 -7.79 -22.06 3.97
C PRO A 143 -6.68 -21.16 3.40
N ASN A 144 -5.46 -21.39 3.85
CA ASN A 144 -4.27 -20.75 3.33
C ASN A 144 -4.04 -21.10 1.84
N SER A 145 -3.59 -20.13 1.05
CA SER A 145 -3.38 -20.32 -0.40
C SER A 145 -2.19 -21.20 -0.76
N PHE A 146 -1.30 -21.51 0.21
CA PHE A 146 -0.11 -22.35 0.01
C PHE A 146 -0.28 -23.75 0.62
N ASN A 147 -0.99 -23.87 1.75
CA ASN A 147 -1.26 -25.14 2.40
C ASN A 147 -2.67 -25.09 3.02
N LEU A 148 -3.55 -25.96 2.52
CA LEU A 148 -4.98 -25.97 2.89
C LEU A 148 -5.24 -26.38 4.35
N ASP A 149 -4.27 -26.97 5.05
CA ASP A 149 -4.38 -27.31 6.46
C ASP A 149 -4.22 -26.11 7.39
N TYR A 150 -3.72 -24.99 6.89
CA TYR A 150 -3.45 -23.77 7.65
C TYR A 150 -4.50 -22.68 7.41
N VAL A 151 -4.58 -21.75 8.35
CA VAL A 151 -5.47 -20.60 8.24
C VAL A 151 -4.99 -19.59 7.18
N SER A 152 -5.93 -18.97 6.48
CA SER A 152 -5.66 -17.84 5.58
C SER A 152 -5.33 -16.55 6.35
N GLY A 153 -5.56 -16.52 7.66
CA GLY A 153 -5.64 -15.27 8.41
C GLY A 153 -6.96 -14.56 8.16
N GLY A 154 -7.24 -13.55 8.98
CA GLY A 154 -8.51 -12.82 8.96
C GLY A 154 -8.37 -11.41 9.56
N SER A 155 -9.46 -10.71 9.69
CA SER A 155 -10.82 -11.09 9.29
C SER A 155 -11.06 -11.03 7.77
N SER A 156 -10.19 -10.43 6.96
CA SER A 156 -10.34 -10.30 5.50
C SER A 156 -9.81 -11.53 4.75
N SER A 157 -10.19 -12.73 5.21
CA SER A 157 -9.66 -14.01 4.75
C SER A 157 -9.90 -14.28 3.26
N GLY A 158 -11.13 -14.11 2.80
CA GLY A 158 -11.49 -14.28 1.40
C GLY A 158 -10.80 -13.27 0.50
N SER A 159 -10.74 -11.98 0.91
CA SER A 159 -10.08 -10.91 0.15
C SER A 159 -8.61 -11.23 -0.12
N ALA A 160 -7.87 -11.70 0.88
CA ALA A 160 -6.48 -12.07 0.71
C ALA A 160 -6.32 -13.33 -0.16
N SER A 161 -7.15 -14.35 0.07
CA SER A 161 -7.10 -15.61 -0.68
C SER A 161 -7.33 -15.41 -2.18
N VAL A 162 -8.35 -14.64 -2.58
CA VAL A 162 -8.67 -14.44 -4.00
C VAL A 162 -7.58 -13.66 -4.75
N VAL A 163 -6.91 -12.72 -4.08
CA VAL A 163 -5.75 -12.00 -4.62
C VAL A 163 -4.53 -12.93 -4.71
N ALA A 164 -4.22 -13.65 -3.65
CA ALA A 164 -3.06 -14.56 -3.62
C ALA A 164 -3.11 -15.62 -4.72
N ARG A 165 -4.30 -16.13 -5.02
CA ARG A 165 -4.55 -17.11 -6.09
C ARG A 165 -4.65 -16.48 -7.49
N GLY A 166 -4.53 -15.15 -7.61
CA GLY A 166 -4.61 -14.43 -8.88
C GLY A 166 -5.99 -14.45 -9.52
N LEU A 167 -7.06 -14.59 -8.73
CA LEU A 167 -8.44 -14.57 -9.22
C LEU A 167 -8.92 -13.15 -9.52
N VAL A 168 -8.40 -12.17 -8.79
CA VAL A 168 -8.56 -10.73 -9.05
C VAL A 168 -7.24 -10.02 -8.76
N PRO A 169 -6.90 -8.93 -9.46
CA PRO A 169 -5.65 -8.19 -9.22
C PRO A 169 -5.63 -7.46 -7.88
N PHE A 170 -6.79 -7.07 -7.36
CA PHE A 170 -6.92 -6.46 -6.04
C PHE A 170 -8.27 -6.74 -5.39
N SER A 171 -8.30 -6.62 -4.07
CA SER A 171 -9.53 -6.71 -3.28
C SER A 171 -9.51 -5.71 -2.14
N LEU A 172 -10.66 -5.15 -1.79
CA LEU A 172 -10.80 -4.39 -0.57
C LEU A 172 -11.10 -5.31 0.61
N GLY A 173 -10.41 -5.06 1.71
CA GLY A 173 -10.68 -5.62 3.02
C GLY A 173 -10.89 -4.52 4.04
N THR A 174 -10.82 -4.88 5.33
CA THR A 174 -10.82 -3.93 6.44
C THR A 174 -9.72 -4.26 7.43
N ASP A 175 -9.27 -3.28 8.18
CA ASP A 175 -8.26 -3.45 9.23
C ASP A 175 -8.68 -2.66 10.47
N THR A 176 -9.01 -3.36 11.55
CA THR A 176 -9.27 -2.82 12.88
C THR A 176 -8.10 -3.16 13.81
N ALA A 177 -7.66 -4.42 13.73
CA ALA A 177 -6.67 -5.04 14.61
C ALA A 177 -5.45 -5.61 13.84
N GLY A 178 -5.52 -5.65 12.52
CA GLY A 178 -4.53 -6.32 11.67
C GLY A 178 -5.15 -7.07 10.50
N SER A 179 -6.46 -6.97 10.32
CA SER A 179 -7.20 -7.74 9.31
C SER A 179 -6.87 -7.36 7.85
N GLY A 180 -6.18 -6.25 7.62
CA GLY A 180 -5.61 -5.84 6.33
C GLY A 180 -4.15 -6.27 6.15
N ARG A 181 -3.51 -6.82 7.20
CA ARG A 181 -2.08 -7.14 7.24
C ARG A 181 -1.82 -8.63 7.47
N VAL A 182 -2.39 -9.22 8.52
CA VAL A 182 -2.18 -10.65 8.86
C VAL A 182 -2.52 -11.56 7.69
N PRO A 183 -3.69 -11.46 7.02
CA PRO A 183 -3.98 -12.29 5.86
C PRO A 183 -3.01 -12.08 4.69
N ALA A 184 -2.49 -10.86 4.51
CA ALA A 184 -1.49 -10.58 3.49
C ALA A 184 -0.18 -11.33 3.75
N GLY A 185 0.31 -11.29 5.00
CA GLY A 185 1.52 -12.01 5.41
C GLY A 185 1.40 -13.52 5.25
N PHE A 186 0.22 -14.08 5.54
CA PHE A 186 -0.03 -15.53 5.41
C PHE A 186 -0.22 -16.00 3.98
N ASN A 187 -0.46 -15.10 3.02
CA ASN A 187 -0.75 -15.44 1.63
C ASN A 187 0.25 -14.84 0.62
N ASN A 188 1.42 -14.36 1.07
CA ASN A 188 2.48 -13.83 0.20
C ASN A 188 2.03 -12.68 -0.71
N ILE A 189 1.19 -11.79 -0.19
CA ILE A 189 0.68 -10.63 -0.92
C ILE A 189 0.92 -9.32 -0.16
N VAL A 190 0.61 -8.22 -0.80
CA VAL A 190 0.66 -6.89 -0.20
C VAL A 190 -0.65 -6.58 0.51
N GLY A 191 -0.57 -6.06 1.74
CA GLY A 191 -1.69 -5.54 2.52
C GLY A 191 -1.44 -4.10 2.94
N LEU A 192 -2.10 -3.14 2.31
CA LEU A 192 -2.01 -1.74 2.68
C LEU A 192 -3.13 -1.38 3.66
N LYS A 193 -2.75 -1.10 4.92
CA LYS A 193 -3.60 -0.44 5.90
C LYS A 193 -3.33 1.07 5.85
N PRO A 194 -4.20 1.86 5.22
CA PRO A 194 -3.95 3.28 5.07
C PRO A 194 -4.07 4.03 6.39
N THR A 195 -3.64 5.28 6.39
CA THR A 195 -3.98 6.25 7.42
C THR A 195 -5.48 6.27 7.65
N LYS A 196 -5.93 6.22 8.92
CA LYS A 196 -7.36 6.29 9.25
C LYS A 196 -8.03 7.50 8.61
N GLY A 197 -9.18 7.28 7.98
CA GLY A 197 -9.97 8.33 7.35
C GLY A 197 -9.42 8.86 6.02
N TRP A 198 -8.32 8.30 5.50
CA TRP A 198 -7.92 8.57 4.12
C TRP A 198 -8.85 7.86 3.12
N LEU A 199 -9.09 6.56 3.32
CA LEU A 199 -10.18 5.86 2.66
C LEU A 199 -11.42 6.03 3.54
N PRO A 200 -12.53 6.62 3.02
CA PRO A 200 -13.72 6.84 3.82
C PRO A 200 -14.47 5.53 4.13
N ASN A 201 -15.09 5.49 5.29
CA ASN A 201 -15.84 4.33 5.80
C ASN A 201 -17.37 4.43 5.54
N THR A 202 -17.86 5.40 4.76
CA THR A 202 -19.26 5.44 4.33
C THR A 202 -19.62 4.13 3.61
N GLY A 203 -20.68 3.44 4.04
CA GLY A 203 -21.08 2.14 3.51
C GLY A 203 -20.25 0.95 4.04
N LEU A 204 -19.58 1.11 5.19
CA LEU A 204 -18.89 0.03 5.89
C LEU A 204 -19.70 -0.42 7.10
N VAL A 205 -20.01 -1.71 7.21
CA VAL A 205 -20.44 -2.34 8.48
C VAL A 205 -19.22 -2.45 9.38
N PRO A 206 -19.16 -1.69 10.49
CA PRO A 206 -17.95 -1.58 11.31
C PRO A 206 -17.72 -2.78 12.22
N ALA A 207 -16.48 -2.95 12.67
CA ALA A 207 -16.12 -3.72 13.85
C ALA A 207 -15.89 -2.80 15.05
N CYS A 208 -15.04 -1.78 14.91
CA CYS A 208 -14.83 -0.69 15.84
C CYS A 208 -14.78 0.62 15.02
N ARG A 209 -15.90 1.29 14.93
CA ARG A 209 -16.11 2.43 14.02
C ARG A 209 -15.08 3.53 14.18
N SER A 210 -14.61 3.76 15.41
CA SER A 210 -13.63 4.83 15.72
C SER A 210 -12.23 4.56 15.20
N ILE A 211 -11.89 3.29 14.90
CA ILE A 211 -10.54 2.87 14.51
C ILE A 211 -10.47 2.02 13.23
N ASP A 212 -11.59 1.66 12.64
CA ASP A 212 -11.64 0.88 11.41
C ASP A 212 -10.99 1.61 10.23
N CYS A 213 -10.30 0.85 9.38
CA CYS A 213 -9.80 1.29 8.10
C CYS A 213 -10.25 0.32 7.00
N ILE A 214 -10.73 0.82 5.87
CA ILE A 214 -10.75 0.02 4.64
C ILE A 214 -9.31 -0.18 4.19
N SER A 215 -8.93 -1.41 3.85
CA SER A 215 -7.59 -1.82 3.44
C SER A 215 -7.58 -2.38 2.03
N VAL A 216 -6.41 -2.37 1.38
CA VAL A 216 -6.23 -2.85 0.02
C VAL A 216 -5.29 -4.04 0.00
N PHE A 217 -5.75 -5.14 -0.61
CA PHE A 217 -4.91 -6.28 -0.95
C PHE A 217 -4.59 -6.26 -2.44
N ALA A 218 -3.32 -6.47 -2.79
CA ALA A 218 -2.86 -6.60 -4.16
C ALA A 218 -1.61 -7.49 -4.22
N LEU A 219 -1.24 -7.93 -5.43
CA LEU A 219 -0.01 -8.71 -5.64
C LEU A 219 1.24 -7.83 -5.63
N THR A 220 1.09 -6.54 -5.95
CA THR A 220 2.20 -5.59 -5.95
C THR A 220 1.89 -4.36 -5.10
N VAL A 221 2.95 -3.76 -4.53
CA VAL A 221 2.82 -2.51 -3.79
C VAL A 221 2.34 -1.36 -4.69
N ALA A 222 2.76 -1.35 -5.94
CA ALA A 222 2.33 -0.35 -6.92
C ALA A 222 0.82 -0.40 -7.18
N ASP A 223 0.26 -1.62 -7.33
CA ASP A 223 -1.18 -1.80 -7.52
C ASP A 223 -1.96 -1.41 -6.26
N ALA A 224 -1.51 -1.84 -5.07
CA ALA A 224 -2.16 -1.47 -3.80
C ALA A 224 -2.22 0.05 -3.61
N LEU A 225 -1.12 0.76 -3.90
CA LEU A 225 -1.06 2.21 -3.80
C LEU A 225 -1.96 2.89 -4.85
N THR A 226 -1.97 2.40 -6.09
CA THR A 226 -2.82 2.93 -7.16
C THR A 226 -4.30 2.83 -6.78
N VAL A 227 -4.73 1.68 -6.27
CA VAL A 227 -6.10 1.47 -5.79
C VAL A 227 -6.42 2.40 -4.63
N ALA A 228 -5.52 2.52 -3.64
CA ALA A 228 -5.72 3.41 -2.50
C ALA A 228 -5.83 4.89 -2.92
N ASN A 229 -5.02 5.34 -3.88
CA ASN A 229 -5.07 6.70 -4.41
C ASN A 229 -6.40 7.01 -5.13
N ILE A 230 -6.97 6.03 -5.83
CA ILE A 230 -8.26 6.17 -6.53
C ILE A 230 -9.42 6.12 -5.54
N ALA A 231 -9.41 5.16 -4.60
CA ALA A 231 -10.48 4.98 -3.62
C ALA A 231 -10.45 6.04 -2.50
N GLY A 232 -9.28 6.63 -2.22
CA GLY A 232 -9.04 7.57 -1.14
C GLY A 232 -9.56 8.98 -1.40
N GLY A 233 -9.59 9.77 -0.35
CA GLY A 233 -9.98 11.20 -0.37
C GLY A 233 -11.07 11.52 0.62
N TYR A 234 -11.23 12.80 0.93
CA TYR A 234 -12.20 13.29 1.90
C TYR A 234 -13.64 12.98 1.46
N ASP A 235 -14.44 12.53 2.42
CA ASP A 235 -15.88 12.30 2.30
C ASP A 235 -16.59 13.04 3.44
N ALA A 236 -17.45 14.00 3.08
CA ALA A 236 -18.19 14.80 4.06
C ALA A 236 -19.28 13.99 4.79
N ALA A 237 -19.70 12.84 4.25
CA ALA A 237 -20.67 11.94 4.88
C ALA A 237 -20.06 11.04 5.96
N ASP A 238 -18.73 10.87 5.97
CA ASP A 238 -18.00 10.10 6.97
C ASP A 238 -17.39 11.03 8.03
N ALA A 239 -17.89 10.97 9.26
CA ALA A 239 -17.40 11.77 10.38
C ALA A 239 -15.90 11.47 10.73
N TYR A 240 -15.37 10.33 10.32
CA TYR A 240 -13.98 9.94 10.55
C TYR A 240 -13.08 10.19 9.34
N SER A 241 -13.65 10.63 8.20
CA SER A 241 -12.86 10.97 7.01
C SER A 241 -12.00 12.21 7.27
N ARG A 242 -10.76 12.16 6.79
CA ARG A 242 -9.77 13.21 7.00
C ARG A 242 -9.18 13.68 5.67
N LYS A 243 -8.89 14.98 5.58
CA LYS A 243 -8.16 15.55 4.44
C LYS A 243 -6.68 15.24 4.59
N ASN A 244 -6.06 14.84 3.48
CA ASN A 244 -4.61 14.67 3.44
C ASN A 244 -3.93 16.03 3.68
N PRO A 245 -3.05 16.17 4.68
CA PRO A 245 -2.32 17.41 4.92
C PRO A 245 -1.26 17.63 3.83
N ASN A 246 -0.96 18.90 3.55
CA ASN A 246 0.09 19.25 2.58
C ASN A 246 1.50 18.77 3.00
N SER A 247 1.67 18.41 4.27
CA SER A 247 2.92 17.90 4.86
C SER A 247 3.03 16.36 4.85
N ALA A 248 2.13 15.66 4.14
CA ALA A 248 2.19 14.21 4.03
C ALA A 248 3.55 13.77 3.43
N LYS A 249 4.17 12.76 4.04
CA LYS A 249 5.47 12.25 3.60
C LYS A 249 5.28 11.36 2.36
N VAL A 250 5.95 11.70 1.26
CA VAL A 250 5.76 11.02 -0.04
C VAL A 250 6.87 10.03 -0.40
N GLY A 251 7.99 10.01 0.34
CA GLY A 251 9.10 9.10 0.07
C GLY A 251 9.94 8.81 1.30
N MET A 252 10.77 7.79 1.21
CA MET A 252 11.80 7.45 2.20
C MET A 252 13.19 7.72 1.63
N PRO A 253 14.17 8.05 2.49
CA PRO A 253 15.57 8.16 2.09
C PRO A 253 16.08 6.87 1.43
N THR A 254 17.12 6.99 0.62
CA THR A 254 17.81 5.81 0.04
C THR A 254 18.41 4.91 1.13
N LYS A 255 18.79 5.50 2.26
CA LYS A 255 19.28 4.83 3.47
C LYS A 255 18.34 5.17 4.63
N PRO A 256 17.19 4.48 4.75
CA PRO A 256 16.24 4.79 5.81
C PRO A 256 16.74 4.33 7.17
N ARG A 257 16.33 5.05 8.20
CA ARG A 257 16.54 4.66 9.59
C ARG A 257 15.28 3.97 10.10
N LEU A 258 15.36 2.67 10.36
CA LEU A 258 14.22 1.83 10.69
C LEU A 258 14.32 1.34 12.14
N ALA A 259 13.22 1.52 12.90
CA ALA A 259 13.08 0.94 14.22
C ALA A 259 12.70 -0.55 14.11
N VAL A 260 13.21 -1.38 15.03
CA VAL A 260 12.84 -2.79 15.18
C VAL A 260 12.64 -3.11 16.67
N PRO A 261 11.76 -4.08 17.04
CA PRO A 261 11.64 -4.53 18.42
C PRO A 261 12.95 -5.11 18.95
N ALA A 262 13.38 -4.72 20.15
CA ALA A 262 14.61 -5.23 20.77
C ALA A 262 14.54 -6.75 21.06
N ASN A 263 13.38 -7.25 21.45
CA ASN A 263 13.17 -8.67 21.77
C ASN A 263 11.87 -9.15 21.10
N PRO A 264 11.89 -9.51 19.81
CA PRO A 264 10.68 -9.95 19.12
C PRO A 264 10.24 -11.33 19.61
N GLU A 265 8.94 -11.47 19.89
CA GLU A 265 8.29 -12.71 20.33
C GLU A 265 7.78 -13.50 19.12
N PHE A 266 8.00 -14.81 19.11
CA PHE A 266 7.54 -15.72 18.05
C PHE A 266 6.75 -16.91 18.60
N PHE A 267 6.49 -16.99 19.90
CA PHE A 267 5.77 -18.10 20.55
C PHE A 267 6.30 -19.48 20.17
N GLY A 268 7.63 -19.60 20.06
CA GLY A 268 8.33 -20.84 19.71
C GLY A 268 8.37 -21.17 18.20
N ASP A 269 7.83 -20.30 17.33
CA ASP A 269 7.90 -20.49 15.87
C ASP A 269 9.26 -20.02 15.31
N SER A 270 10.23 -20.93 15.35
CA SER A 270 11.58 -20.67 14.85
C SER A 270 11.64 -20.42 13.34
N GLN A 271 10.68 -20.94 12.57
CA GLN A 271 10.66 -20.71 11.12
C GLN A 271 10.25 -19.26 10.79
N ASN A 272 9.23 -18.71 11.45
CA ASN A 272 8.89 -17.29 11.32
C ASN A 272 10.03 -16.38 11.79
N GLN A 273 10.68 -16.75 12.91
CA GLN A 273 11.86 -16.03 13.40
C GLN A 273 12.96 -15.98 12.35
N THR A 274 13.31 -17.13 11.75
CA THR A 274 14.35 -17.23 10.71
C THR A 274 14.04 -16.33 9.51
N VAL A 275 12.79 -16.31 9.02
CA VAL A 275 12.41 -15.44 7.90
C VAL A 275 12.50 -13.96 8.29
N TYR A 276 12.09 -13.59 9.51
CA TYR A 276 12.21 -12.21 9.98
C TYR A 276 13.67 -11.76 10.10
N GLU A 277 14.55 -12.59 10.66
CA GLU A 277 15.99 -12.29 10.77
C GLU A 277 16.63 -12.15 9.38
N ALA A 278 16.27 -13.01 8.43
CA ALA A 278 16.72 -12.88 7.03
C ALA A 278 16.23 -11.57 6.40
N ALA A 279 14.98 -11.17 6.68
CA ALA A 279 14.44 -9.89 6.21
C ALA A 279 15.21 -8.70 6.79
N LEU A 280 15.58 -8.72 8.08
CA LEU A 280 16.41 -7.69 8.69
C LEU A 280 17.81 -7.61 8.03
N GLY A 281 18.40 -8.77 7.68
CA GLY A 281 19.62 -8.84 6.89
C GLY A 281 19.46 -8.14 5.52
N LYS A 282 18.39 -8.46 4.81
CA LYS A 282 18.09 -7.86 3.50
C LYS A 282 17.85 -6.35 3.56
N LEU A 283 17.21 -5.85 4.62
CA LEU A 283 17.03 -4.41 4.84
C LEU A 283 18.39 -3.69 5.00
N ARG A 284 19.36 -4.30 5.72
CA ARG A 284 20.73 -3.76 5.83
C ARG A 284 21.45 -3.75 4.47
N GLU A 285 21.29 -4.79 3.65
CA GLU A 285 21.82 -4.82 2.28
C GLU A 285 21.25 -3.69 1.40
N LEU A 286 19.99 -3.32 1.60
CA LEU A 286 19.35 -2.18 0.95
C LEU A 286 19.77 -0.82 1.52
N GLY A 287 20.69 -0.81 2.49
CA GLY A 287 21.27 0.40 3.08
C GLY A 287 20.50 0.93 4.29
N ALA A 288 19.52 0.20 4.82
CA ALA A 288 18.81 0.64 6.01
C ALA A 288 19.69 0.54 7.28
N GLU A 289 19.62 1.58 8.13
CA GLU A 289 20.08 1.54 9.52
C GLU A 289 18.97 0.94 10.38
N LEU A 290 19.23 -0.19 11.06
CA LEU A 290 18.28 -0.81 11.98
C LEU A 290 18.63 -0.48 13.41
N VAL A 291 17.66 0.05 14.15
CA VAL A 291 17.84 0.44 15.56
C VAL A 291 16.77 -0.26 16.41
N GLU A 292 17.23 -0.98 17.42
CA GLU A 292 16.34 -1.63 18.38
C GLU A 292 15.66 -0.60 19.29
N ILE A 293 14.35 -0.76 19.50
CA ILE A 293 13.57 0.09 20.41
C ILE A 293 12.80 -0.76 21.43
N ASP A 294 12.46 -0.15 22.57
CA ASP A 294 11.55 -0.75 23.55
C ASP A 294 10.15 -0.89 22.97
N PHE A 295 9.65 -2.12 22.90
CA PHE A 295 8.34 -2.45 22.36
C PHE A 295 7.24 -2.52 23.44
N ALA A 296 7.54 -2.25 24.72
CA ALA A 296 6.57 -2.33 25.80
C ALA A 296 5.36 -1.41 25.63
N PRO A 297 5.49 -0.12 25.23
CA PRO A 297 4.32 0.74 24.99
C PRO A 297 3.39 0.22 23.88
N PHE A 298 3.96 -0.39 22.85
CA PHE A 298 3.21 -0.97 21.73
C PHE A 298 2.38 -2.17 22.18
N ARG A 299 2.97 -3.07 22.99
CA ARG A 299 2.25 -4.21 23.58
C ARG A 299 1.14 -3.78 24.51
N GLN A 300 1.42 -2.82 25.40
CA GLN A 300 0.43 -2.28 26.33
C GLN A 300 -0.78 -1.69 25.60
N LEU A 301 -0.54 -0.98 24.49
CA LEU A 301 -1.64 -0.45 23.68
C LEU A 301 -2.39 -1.55 22.93
N ALA A 302 -1.68 -2.54 22.38
CA ALA A 302 -2.27 -3.67 21.68
C ALA A 302 -3.24 -4.46 22.57
N GLU A 303 -2.92 -4.64 23.86
CA GLU A 303 -3.76 -5.34 24.84
C GLU A 303 -5.10 -4.64 25.07
N GLN A 304 -5.17 -3.29 24.95
CA GLN A 304 -6.41 -2.54 25.17
C GLN A 304 -7.52 -2.94 24.20
N LEU A 305 -7.19 -3.45 23.01
CA LEU A 305 -8.16 -3.71 21.96
C LEU A 305 -9.12 -4.88 22.29
N TYR A 306 -8.62 -5.93 22.93
CA TYR A 306 -9.42 -7.13 23.26
C TYR A 306 -9.61 -7.34 24.76
N TYR A 307 -8.72 -6.79 25.59
CA TYR A 307 -8.80 -6.86 27.05
C TYR A 307 -9.23 -5.54 27.69
N GLY A 308 -9.56 -4.54 26.87
CA GLY A 308 -10.07 -3.24 27.26
C GLY A 308 -11.47 -2.94 26.68
N PRO A 309 -12.02 -1.74 26.95
CA PRO A 309 -13.39 -1.37 26.59
C PRO A 309 -13.69 -1.29 25.08
N TRP A 310 -12.69 -1.40 24.19
CA TRP A 310 -12.94 -1.44 22.73
C TRP A 310 -13.80 -2.63 22.30
N VAL A 311 -13.91 -3.69 23.12
CA VAL A 311 -14.88 -4.75 22.87
C VAL A 311 -16.33 -4.25 22.98
N ALA A 312 -16.60 -3.18 23.73
CA ALA A 312 -17.93 -2.57 23.80
C ALA A 312 -18.33 -1.91 22.47
N GLU A 313 -17.37 -1.35 21.73
CA GLU A 313 -17.64 -0.82 20.39
C GLU A 313 -18.03 -1.94 19.41
N ARG A 314 -17.44 -3.15 19.55
CA ARG A 314 -17.88 -4.35 18.81
C ARG A 314 -19.29 -4.79 19.22
N THR A 315 -19.69 -4.63 20.48
CA THR A 315 -21.06 -4.90 20.93
C THR A 315 -22.06 -4.00 20.23
N VAL A 316 -21.74 -2.69 20.09
CA VAL A 316 -22.57 -1.73 19.34
C VAL A 316 -22.71 -2.15 17.87
N ALA A 317 -21.65 -2.68 17.26
CA ALA A 317 -21.66 -3.10 15.86
C ALA A 317 -22.61 -4.29 15.57
N VAL A 318 -22.97 -5.08 16.58
CA VAL A 318 -23.88 -6.23 16.47
C VAL A 318 -25.24 -5.98 17.17
N GLU A 319 -25.51 -4.75 17.55
CA GLU A 319 -26.77 -4.39 18.20
C GLU A 319 -27.97 -4.77 17.31
N GLY A 320 -28.97 -5.44 17.90
CA GLY A 320 -30.15 -5.92 17.18
C GLY A 320 -29.98 -7.29 16.47
N VAL A 321 -28.79 -7.87 16.47
CA VAL A 321 -28.56 -9.22 15.96
C VAL A 321 -28.84 -10.23 17.07
N ASP A 322 -29.67 -11.26 16.79
CA ASP A 322 -29.90 -12.36 17.73
C ASP A 322 -28.57 -13.08 18.03
N PRO A 323 -28.14 -13.16 19.31
CA PRO A 323 -26.90 -13.86 19.69
C PRO A 323 -26.81 -15.31 19.21
N ALA A 324 -27.94 -15.98 18.95
CA ALA A 324 -27.95 -17.34 18.40
C ALA A 324 -27.33 -17.44 17.00
N HIS A 325 -27.36 -16.36 16.23
CA HIS A 325 -26.81 -16.28 14.86
C HIS A 325 -25.35 -15.78 14.84
N ILE A 326 -24.82 -15.39 15.99
CA ILE A 326 -23.42 -14.96 16.11
C ILE A 326 -22.54 -16.18 16.39
N ASN A 327 -21.45 -16.31 15.64
CA ASN A 327 -20.43 -17.33 15.88
C ASN A 327 -20.06 -17.39 17.37
N PRO A 328 -20.01 -18.57 18.01
CA PRO A 328 -19.83 -18.67 19.47
C PRO A 328 -18.60 -17.93 20.01
N VAL A 329 -17.49 -17.94 19.27
CA VAL A 329 -16.26 -17.23 19.68
C VAL A 329 -16.45 -15.71 19.57
N VAL A 330 -17.06 -15.23 18.49
CA VAL A 330 -17.39 -13.80 18.29
C VAL A 330 -18.37 -13.35 19.35
N ARG A 331 -19.42 -14.13 19.63
CA ARG A 331 -20.41 -13.85 20.67
C ARG A 331 -19.76 -13.65 22.04
N GLY A 332 -18.87 -14.58 22.45
CA GLY A 332 -18.16 -14.43 23.72
C GLY A 332 -17.30 -13.17 23.81
N ILE A 333 -16.76 -12.68 22.67
CA ILE A 333 -16.00 -11.43 22.62
C ILE A 333 -16.95 -10.21 22.76
N VAL A 334 -18.03 -10.15 21.99
CA VAL A 334 -18.93 -8.99 22.01
C VAL A 334 -19.73 -8.89 23.31
N GLU A 335 -20.13 -10.01 23.92
CA GLU A 335 -20.79 -10.03 25.23
C GLU A 335 -19.91 -9.46 26.35
N ASN A 336 -18.58 -9.55 26.23
CA ASN A 336 -17.68 -8.92 27.20
C ASN A 336 -17.77 -7.40 27.21
N GLY A 337 -18.27 -6.77 26.14
CA GLY A 337 -18.48 -5.32 26.09
C GLY A 337 -19.42 -4.80 27.20
N HIS A 338 -20.41 -5.60 27.61
CA HIS A 338 -21.34 -5.24 28.66
C HIS A 338 -20.71 -5.18 30.06
N ARG A 339 -19.48 -5.66 30.24
CA ARG A 339 -18.77 -5.61 31.55
C ARG A 339 -18.13 -4.25 31.82
N TYR A 340 -18.01 -3.40 30.82
CA TYR A 340 -17.35 -2.11 30.93
C TYR A 340 -18.38 -0.98 31.07
N SER A 341 -18.12 -0.09 32.04
CA SER A 341 -18.88 1.14 32.23
C SER A 341 -18.38 2.26 31.28
N ALA A 342 -19.16 3.33 31.14
CA ALA A 342 -18.72 4.55 30.48
C ALA A 342 -17.44 5.13 31.13
N CYS A 343 -17.29 5.01 32.45
CA CYS A 343 -16.07 5.45 33.14
C CYS A 343 -14.85 4.62 32.72
N ASP A 344 -15.02 3.32 32.50
CA ASP A 344 -13.92 2.46 32.04
C ASP A 344 -13.52 2.80 30.60
N ALA A 345 -14.49 3.12 29.73
CA ALA A 345 -14.23 3.58 28.37
C ALA A 345 -13.41 4.88 28.36
N TYR A 346 -13.76 5.87 29.17
CA TYR A 346 -12.98 7.12 29.27
C TYR A 346 -11.58 6.90 29.86
N LYS A 347 -11.42 6.06 30.87
CA LYS A 347 -10.10 5.71 31.42
C LYS A 347 -9.22 5.06 30.36
N ALA A 348 -9.77 4.14 29.57
CA ALA A 348 -9.05 3.50 28.49
C ALA A 348 -8.67 4.49 27.39
N GLU A 349 -9.52 5.48 27.09
CA GLU A 349 -9.20 6.55 26.13
C GLU A 349 -8.04 7.43 26.63
N TYR A 350 -7.97 7.71 27.94
CA TYR A 350 -6.81 8.41 28.51
C TYR A 350 -5.53 7.59 28.37
N ILE A 351 -5.58 6.28 28.66
CA ILE A 351 -4.47 5.36 28.50
C ILE A 351 -4.05 5.28 27.01
N ARG A 352 -5.02 5.19 26.09
CA ARG A 352 -4.76 5.19 24.67
C ARG A 352 -4.03 6.46 24.22
N ALA A 353 -4.49 7.63 24.67
CA ALA A 353 -3.88 8.91 24.31
C ALA A 353 -2.43 9.00 24.81
N GLU A 354 -2.17 8.57 26.07
CA GLU A 354 -0.83 8.54 26.64
C GLU A 354 0.10 7.57 25.90
N LEU A 355 -0.33 6.32 25.70
CA LEU A 355 0.46 5.32 24.99
C LEU A 355 0.68 5.68 23.53
N SER A 356 -0.33 6.24 22.84
CA SER A 356 -0.18 6.73 21.47
C SER A 356 0.85 7.83 21.38
N ARG A 357 0.89 8.77 22.34
CA ARG A 357 1.93 9.80 22.42
C ARG A 357 3.32 9.16 22.58
N ARG A 358 3.49 8.27 23.54
CA ARG A 358 4.76 7.58 23.79
C ARG A 358 5.23 6.78 22.56
N ILE A 359 4.32 6.12 21.83
CA ILE A 359 4.63 5.39 20.60
C ILE A 359 5.10 6.35 19.50
N ASN A 360 4.36 7.44 19.26
CA ASN A 360 4.74 8.41 18.23
C ASN A 360 6.07 9.11 18.59
N ASP A 361 6.33 9.42 19.86
CA ASP A 361 7.60 9.98 20.32
C ASP A 361 8.75 8.97 20.12
N ALA A 362 8.52 7.68 20.39
CA ALA A 362 9.51 6.62 20.16
C ALA A 362 9.84 6.41 18.67
N LEU A 363 8.91 6.75 17.77
CA LEU A 363 9.11 6.69 16.33
C LEU A 363 9.72 7.98 15.74
N THR A 364 9.89 9.03 16.55
CA THR A 364 10.50 10.28 16.09
C THR A 364 11.95 10.04 15.64
N GLY A 365 12.28 10.49 14.43
CA GLY A 365 13.61 10.31 13.83
C GLY A 365 13.82 8.95 13.16
N PHE A 366 12.78 8.12 13.09
CA PHE A 366 12.74 6.92 12.26
C PHE A 366 11.85 7.13 11.05
N ASP A 367 12.18 6.45 9.94
CA ASP A 367 11.36 6.47 8.72
C ASP A 367 10.21 5.48 8.79
N ALA A 368 10.40 4.35 9.49
CA ALA A 368 9.37 3.38 9.82
C ALA A 368 9.80 2.45 10.97
N LEU A 369 8.82 1.78 11.57
CA LEU A 369 9.00 0.59 12.41
C LEU A 369 8.82 -0.64 11.53
N VAL A 370 9.67 -1.65 11.68
CA VAL A 370 9.59 -2.94 11.00
C VAL A 370 9.33 -4.05 12.00
N VAL A 371 8.24 -4.77 11.82
CA VAL A 371 7.84 -5.90 12.67
C VAL A 371 7.51 -7.12 11.83
N PRO A 372 7.53 -8.35 12.39
CA PRO A 372 6.87 -9.48 11.75
C PRO A 372 5.39 -9.14 11.51
N THR A 373 4.82 -9.51 10.36
CA THR A 373 3.37 -9.28 10.14
C THR A 373 2.54 -10.08 11.13
N SER A 374 2.95 -11.30 11.41
CA SER A 374 2.46 -12.13 12.51
C SER A 374 3.64 -12.93 13.09
N PRO A 375 3.67 -13.18 14.41
CA PRO A 375 4.75 -13.94 15.03
C PRO A 375 4.74 -15.41 14.65
N THR A 376 3.59 -15.97 14.30
CA THR A 376 3.37 -17.39 14.00
C THR A 376 2.16 -17.58 13.09
N ILE A 377 1.99 -18.77 12.54
CA ILE A 377 0.80 -19.24 11.83
C ILE A 377 0.36 -20.56 12.45
N ARG A 378 -0.94 -20.90 12.35
CA ARG A 378 -1.53 -22.10 12.93
C ARG A 378 -2.33 -22.87 11.89
N THR A 379 -2.47 -24.17 12.11
CA THR A 379 -3.39 -25.01 11.34
C THR A 379 -4.84 -24.70 11.70
N LEU A 380 -5.76 -25.08 10.81
CA LEU A 380 -7.21 -24.98 11.07
C LEU A 380 -7.60 -25.78 12.32
N ALA A 381 -6.98 -26.96 12.53
CA ALA A 381 -7.25 -27.81 13.69
C ALA A 381 -6.77 -27.19 15.01
N GLU A 382 -5.54 -26.62 15.04
CA GLU A 382 -5.04 -25.88 16.20
C GLU A 382 -5.94 -24.67 16.51
N MET A 383 -6.32 -23.94 15.49
CA MET A 383 -7.18 -22.77 15.65
C MET A 383 -8.58 -23.13 16.20
N GLN A 384 -9.11 -24.30 15.83
CA GLN A 384 -10.37 -24.80 16.38
C GLN A 384 -10.23 -25.20 17.85
N ALA A 385 -9.08 -25.75 18.25
CA ALA A 385 -8.81 -26.15 19.64
C ALA A 385 -8.63 -24.92 20.58
N GLU A 386 -7.93 -23.88 20.11
CA GLU A 386 -7.57 -22.69 20.93
C GLU A 386 -7.88 -21.37 20.19
N PRO A 387 -9.17 -21.09 19.89
CA PRO A 387 -9.56 -20.03 18.96
C PRO A 387 -9.32 -18.61 19.49
N VAL A 388 -9.15 -18.41 20.80
CA VAL A 388 -8.91 -17.11 21.42
C VAL A 388 -7.42 -16.86 21.59
N LEU A 389 -6.68 -17.83 22.13
CA LEU A 389 -5.25 -17.70 22.40
C LEU A 389 -4.45 -17.43 21.11
N PHE A 390 -4.64 -18.26 20.09
CA PHE A 390 -3.89 -18.11 18.85
C PHE A 390 -4.29 -16.88 18.06
N ASN A 391 -5.56 -16.47 18.13
CA ASN A 391 -5.98 -15.18 17.60
C ASN A 391 -5.23 -14.00 18.27
N SER A 392 -5.07 -14.05 19.59
CA SER A 392 -4.33 -13.01 20.33
C SER A 392 -2.86 -12.97 19.93
N GLN A 393 -2.23 -14.13 19.73
CA GLN A 393 -0.84 -14.22 19.26
C GLN A 393 -0.66 -13.57 17.90
N PHE A 394 -1.59 -13.78 16.95
CA PHE A 394 -1.51 -13.16 15.61
C PHE A 394 -1.52 -11.64 15.66
N GLY A 395 -2.20 -11.05 16.65
CA GLY A 395 -2.33 -9.60 16.81
C GLY A 395 -1.16 -8.90 17.51
N THR A 396 -0.13 -9.62 17.96
CA THR A 396 0.98 -9.09 18.77
C THR A 396 1.63 -7.85 18.14
N TYR A 397 1.83 -7.86 16.83
CA TYR A 397 2.50 -6.79 16.08
C TYR A 397 1.54 -5.88 15.31
N THR A 398 0.22 -6.08 15.43
CA THR A 398 -0.74 -5.36 14.62
C THR A 398 -1.78 -4.55 15.40
N ASN A 399 -2.20 -5.03 16.58
CA ASN A 399 -3.35 -4.48 17.32
C ASN A 399 -3.20 -3.02 17.76
N PHE A 400 -1.98 -2.52 18.00
CA PHE A 400 -1.73 -1.15 18.44
C PHE A 400 -1.86 -0.11 17.32
N THR A 401 -1.69 -0.53 16.06
CA THR A 401 -1.47 0.37 14.92
C THR A 401 -2.61 1.37 14.71
N ASN A 402 -3.86 0.90 14.74
CA ASN A 402 -5.03 1.76 14.55
C ASN A 402 -5.30 2.64 15.77
N LEU A 403 -5.06 2.10 16.98
CA LEU A 403 -5.20 2.85 18.24
C LEU A 403 -4.19 4.01 18.34
N ALA A 404 -2.97 3.82 17.83
CA ALA A 404 -1.92 4.84 17.82
C ALA A 404 -1.96 5.80 16.61
N ASP A 405 -2.98 5.70 15.76
CA ASP A 405 -3.12 6.49 14.52
C ASP A 405 -1.92 6.36 13.56
N LEU A 406 -1.48 5.13 13.31
CA LEU A 406 -0.38 4.83 12.39
C LEU A 406 -0.92 4.26 11.08
N CYS A 407 -0.18 4.42 9.98
CA CYS A 407 -0.39 3.69 8.74
C CYS A 407 0.55 2.48 8.65
N ALA A 408 0.22 1.49 7.81
CA ALA A 408 1.02 0.27 7.71
C ALA A 408 0.96 -0.37 6.32
N LEU A 409 2.06 -1.00 5.93
CA LEU A 409 2.20 -1.77 4.71
C LEU A 409 2.79 -3.15 5.04
N ALA A 410 1.96 -4.19 4.95
CA ALA A 410 2.44 -5.57 5.01
C ALA A 410 2.95 -5.99 3.63
N VAL A 411 4.14 -6.58 3.60
CA VAL A 411 4.80 -7.06 2.39
C VAL A 411 5.37 -8.46 2.60
N PRO A 412 5.46 -9.29 1.55
CA PRO A 412 6.15 -10.56 1.61
C PRO A 412 7.59 -10.41 2.13
N ALA A 413 8.05 -11.36 2.94
CA ALA A 413 9.42 -11.38 3.45
C ALA A 413 10.20 -12.63 3.04
N GLY A 414 9.50 -13.73 2.77
CA GLY A 414 10.11 -14.99 2.34
C GLY A 414 9.17 -16.17 2.52
N LEU A 415 9.62 -17.32 2.06
CA LEU A 415 8.98 -18.60 2.35
C LEU A 415 9.74 -19.31 3.47
N ARG A 416 8.99 -19.89 4.39
CA ARG A 416 9.49 -20.74 5.47
C ARG A 416 9.99 -22.08 4.89
N ALA A 417 10.72 -22.86 5.69
CA ALA A 417 11.21 -24.17 5.27
C ALA A 417 10.07 -25.16 4.96
N ASP A 418 8.89 -24.97 5.56
CA ASP A 418 7.67 -25.75 5.28
C ASP A 418 6.89 -25.25 4.06
N GLY A 419 7.39 -24.23 3.35
CA GLY A 419 6.79 -23.66 2.15
C GLY A 419 5.70 -22.63 2.41
N LEU A 420 5.33 -22.36 3.66
CA LEU A 420 4.39 -21.30 4.00
C LEU A 420 5.06 -19.93 3.91
N PRO A 421 4.32 -18.89 3.50
CA PRO A 421 4.86 -17.54 3.48
C PRO A 421 4.92 -16.92 4.87
N ALA A 422 5.88 -16.01 5.05
CA ALA A 422 5.92 -15.06 6.14
C ALA A 422 6.15 -13.64 5.60
N GLY A 423 5.60 -12.65 6.29
CA GLY A 423 5.67 -11.24 5.91
C GLY A 423 6.30 -10.37 6.99
N ILE A 424 6.76 -9.20 6.58
CA ILE A 424 7.04 -8.08 7.47
C ILE A 424 6.02 -6.98 7.26
N THR A 425 5.82 -6.16 8.29
CA THR A 425 4.99 -4.96 8.21
C THR A 425 5.83 -3.72 8.50
N LEU A 426 5.81 -2.79 7.57
CA LEU A 426 6.35 -1.44 7.72
C LEU A 426 5.25 -0.57 8.34
N ILE A 427 5.52 0.12 9.45
CA ILE A 427 4.56 0.94 10.18
C ILE A 427 5.14 2.34 10.37
N ALA A 428 4.34 3.38 10.13
CA ALA A 428 4.78 4.76 10.27
C ALA A 428 3.64 5.65 10.78
N PRO A 429 3.92 6.88 11.22
CA PRO A 429 2.89 7.86 11.57
C PRO A 429 1.87 8.07 10.44
N ALA A 430 0.69 8.56 10.78
CA ALA A 430 -0.34 8.90 9.81
C ALA A 430 0.22 9.76 8.65
N TRP A 431 -0.26 9.51 7.43
CA TRP A 431 0.13 10.22 6.21
C TRP A 431 1.55 9.93 5.69
N HIS A 432 2.16 8.80 6.14
CA HIS A 432 3.38 8.27 5.56
C HIS A 432 3.11 7.15 4.54
N ASP A 433 1.88 6.95 4.13
CA ASP A 433 1.44 5.86 3.24
C ASP A 433 2.23 5.80 1.93
N GLN A 434 2.43 6.96 1.29
CA GLN A 434 3.21 7.06 0.05
C GLN A 434 4.69 6.69 0.28
N ALA A 435 5.26 7.12 1.41
CA ALA A 435 6.64 6.82 1.77
C ALA A 435 6.84 5.32 2.05
N LEU A 436 5.89 4.69 2.78
CA LEU A 436 5.89 3.24 2.99
C LEU A 436 5.80 2.49 1.66
N ALA A 437 4.93 2.93 0.75
CA ALA A 437 4.76 2.30 -0.55
C ALA A 437 6.00 2.46 -1.45
N ALA A 438 6.63 3.63 -1.47
CA ALA A 438 7.86 3.86 -2.23
C ALA A 438 8.99 2.92 -1.77
N PHE A 439 9.16 2.73 -0.47
CA PHE A 439 10.12 1.78 0.07
C PHE A 439 9.69 0.33 -0.15
N GLY A 440 8.40 0.02 0.03
CA GLY A 440 7.83 -1.31 -0.19
C GLY A 440 8.01 -1.80 -1.62
N GLN A 441 7.93 -0.93 -2.63
CA GLN A 441 8.24 -1.26 -4.03
C GLN A 441 9.71 -1.67 -4.19
N ARG A 442 10.65 -0.90 -3.62
CA ARG A 442 12.08 -1.25 -3.63
C ARG A 442 12.34 -2.58 -2.92
N TRP A 443 11.68 -2.80 -1.79
CA TRP A 443 11.73 -4.06 -1.04
C TRP A 443 11.24 -5.24 -1.90
N GLN A 444 10.06 -5.12 -2.49
CA GLN A 444 9.46 -6.17 -3.31
C GLN A 444 10.34 -6.55 -4.51
N GLN A 445 10.94 -5.55 -5.17
CA GLN A 445 11.90 -5.76 -6.25
C GLN A 445 13.18 -6.47 -5.78
N ALA A 446 13.72 -6.08 -4.62
CA ALA A 446 14.96 -6.64 -4.09
C ALA A 446 14.80 -8.10 -3.65
N LEU A 447 13.61 -8.50 -3.17
CA LEU A 447 13.30 -9.89 -2.85
C LEU A 447 12.96 -10.72 -4.07
N ASN A 448 12.29 -10.14 -5.05
CA ASN A 448 11.86 -10.78 -6.31
C ASN A 448 11.16 -12.13 -6.10
N LEU A 449 10.29 -12.21 -5.09
CA LEU A 449 9.49 -13.39 -4.82
C LEU A 449 8.38 -13.56 -5.88
N PRO A 450 7.92 -14.79 -6.15
CA PRO A 450 6.74 -15.00 -6.97
C PRO A 450 5.50 -14.27 -6.41
N LEU A 451 4.62 -13.83 -7.29
CA LEU A 451 3.38 -13.13 -6.92
C LEU A 451 2.39 -14.08 -6.25
N GLY A 452 2.06 -13.83 -5.00
CA GLY A 452 1.11 -14.63 -4.23
C GLY A 452 1.44 -16.12 -4.28
N ALA A 453 0.41 -16.94 -4.47
CA ALA A 453 0.50 -18.39 -4.70
C ALA A 453 0.45 -18.74 -6.20
N THR A 454 0.61 -17.77 -7.11
CA THR A 454 0.46 -17.98 -8.56
C THR A 454 1.69 -18.61 -9.22
N GLY A 455 2.83 -18.61 -8.55
CA GLY A 455 4.12 -19.03 -9.11
C GLY A 455 4.66 -18.13 -10.23
N LYS A 456 4.01 -17.00 -10.53
CA LYS A 456 4.43 -16.07 -11.57
C LYS A 456 5.45 -15.06 -11.02
N PRO A 457 6.44 -14.66 -11.83
CA PRO A 457 7.43 -13.70 -11.39
C PRO A 457 6.84 -12.30 -11.20
N LEU A 458 7.51 -11.50 -10.39
CA LEU A 458 7.22 -10.07 -10.28
C LEU A 458 7.48 -9.39 -11.64
N PRO A 459 6.53 -8.60 -12.18
CA PRO A 459 6.76 -7.84 -13.39
C PRO A 459 7.92 -6.85 -13.20
N VAL A 460 8.73 -6.67 -14.24
CA VAL A 460 9.69 -5.56 -14.26
C VAL A 460 8.90 -4.26 -14.19
N GLN A 461 9.17 -3.44 -13.17
CA GLN A 461 8.51 -2.14 -13.07
C GLN A 461 8.98 -1.24 -14.23
N ILE A 462 8.02 -0.81 -15.03
CA ILE A 462 8.21 0.33 -15.92
C ILE A 462 8.08 1.57 -15.02
N THR A 463 9.13 2.38 -14.92
CA THR A 463 9.08 3.65 -14.20
C THR A 463 7.93 4.49 -14.76
N SER A 464 7.07 4.99 -13.89
CA SER A 464 5.94 5.82 -14.32
C SER A 464 6.46 7.10 -14.99
N ASP A 465 5.95 7.42 -16.17
CA ASP A 465 6.24 8.68 -16.87
C ASP A 465 5.76 9.92 -16.09
N LYS A 466 4.82 9.73 -15.18
CA LYS A 466 4.27 10.79 -14.33
C LYS A 466 4.97 10.84 -12.97
N PRO A 467 5.13 12.04 -12.39
CA PRO A 467 5.57 12.18 -10.99
C PRO A 467 4.65 11.38 -10.04
N ALA A 468 5.20 10.94 -8.92
CA ALA A 468 4.38 10.41 -7.83
C ALA A 468 3.35 11.46 -7.39
N GLN A 469 2.20 11.03 -6.88
CA GLN A 469 1.14 11.94 -6.46
C GLN A 469 1.66 12.92 -5.40
N GLY A 470 1.41 14.20 -5.58
CA GLY A 470 1.90 15.25 -4.69
C GLY A 470 3.38 15.61 -4.87
N CYS A 471 4.02 15.17 -5.95
CA CYS A 471 5.41 15.47 -6.30
C CYS A 471 5.54 16.25 -7.60
N ILE A 472 6.68 16.90 -7.74
CA ILE A 472 7.17 17.50 -8.97
C ILE A 472 8.44 16.75 -9.40
N ARG A 473 8.48 16.22 -10.62
CA ARG A 473 9.67 15.56 -11.16
C ARG A 473 10.70 16.59 -11.60
N VAL A 474 11.93 16.45 -11.07
CA VAL A 474 13.04 17.36 -11.33
C VAL A 474 14.25 16.59 -11.85
N ALA A 475 14.78 16.99 -12.98
CA ALA A 475 16.05 16.51 -13.50
C ALA A 475 17.21 17.32 -12.90
N VAL A 476 18.18 16.62 -12.31
CA VAL A 476 19.41 17.21 -11.79
C VAL A 476 20.62 16.71 -12.57
N VAL A 477 21.61 17.58 -12.77
CA VAL A 477 22.74 17.29 -13.69
C VAL A 477 24.12 17.47 -13.03
N GLY A 478 24.20 18.10 -11.85
CA GLY A 478 25.45 18.54 -11.26
C GLY A 478 25.66 18.15 -9.80
N ALA A 479 25.85 19.16 -8.95
CA ALA A 479 26.13 18.96 -7.52
C ALA A 479 25.00 18.28 -6.74
N HIS A 480 23.79 18.18 -7.29
CA HIS A 480 22.65 17.49 -6.72
C HIS A 480 22.56 15.99 -7.08
N LEU A 481 23.37 15.48 -8.01
CA LEU A 481 23.42 14.04 -8.31
C LEU A 481 23.75 13.24 -7.04
N THR A 482 23.27 12.01 -6.98
CA THR A 482 23.53 11.08 -5.86
C THR A 482 25.04 11.02 -5.55
N GLY A 483 25.39 11.22 -4.29
CA GLY A 483 26.79 11.24 -3.82
C GLY A 483 27.56 12.53 -4.11
N MET A 484 26.95 13.56 -4.73
CA MET A 484 27.53 14.87 -4.91
C MET A 484 27.18 15.82 -3.75
N PRO A 485 27.94 16.92 -3.57
CA PRO A 485 27.90 17.76 -2.35
C PRO A 485 26.53 18.36 -2.01
N LEU A 486 25.66 18.64 -2.98
CA LEU A 486 24.35 19.23 -2.72
C LEU A 486 23.20 18.20 -2.79
N ASN A 487 23.47 16.92 -2.91
CA ASN A 487 22.43 15.89 -2.92
C ASN A 487 21.57 15.91 -1.64
N PHE A 488 22.16 16.35 -0.51
CA PHE A 488 21.44 16.49 0.75
C PHE A 488 20.25 17.45 0.65
N GLN A 489 20.28 18.44 -0.23
CA GLN A 489 19.15 19.37 -0.45
C GLN A 489 17.91 18.66 -1.01
N LEU A 490 18.08 17.55 -1.73
CA LEU A 490 17.00 16.66 -2.16
C LEU A 490 16.59 15.68 -1.05
N SER A 491 17.56 14.99 -0.47
CA SER A 491 17.28 13.93 0.52
C SER A 491 16.68 14.45 1.83
N THR A 492 17.05 15.66 2.29
CA THR A 492 16.45 16.29 3.48
C THR A 492 15.05 16.85 3.23
N ARG A 493 14.60 16.87 1.97
CA ARG A 493 13.24 17.27 1.55
C ARG A 493 12.38 16.09 1.15
N ASP A 494 12.76 14.89 1.58
CA ASP A 494 12.05 13.65 1.26
C ASP A 494 11.88 13.39 -0.25
N ALA A 495 12.77 13.96 -1.08
CA ALA A 495 12.80 13.70 -2.51
C ALA A 495 13.27 12.26 -2.78
N VAL A 496 12.66 11.62 -3.77
CA VAL A 496 12.93 10.22 -4.14
C VAL A 496 13.61 10.16 -5.49
N LEU A 497 14.75 9.48 -5.59
CA LEU A 497 15.39 9.17 -6.86
C LEU A 497 14.49 8.18 -7.63
N VAL A 498 14.09 8.56 -8.83
CA VAL A 498 13.21 7.76 -9.70
C VAL A 498 14.03 6.94 -10.67
N GLU A 499 14.92 7.60 -11.43
CA GLU A 499 15.78 6.96 -12.41
C GLU A 499 16.99 7.81 -12.75
N GLN A 500 18.02 7.19 -13.34
CA GLN A 500 19.08 7.87 -14.06
C GLN A 500 18.82 7.68 -15.57
N THR A 501 18.80 8.77 -16.33
CA THR A 501 18.55 8.79 -17.77
C THR A 501 19.43 9.85 -18.45
N THR A 502 19.11 10.22 -19.69
CA THR A 502 19.79 11.30 -20.41
C THR A 502 18.83 12.39 -20.88
N SER A 503 19.33 13.59 -21.06
CA SER A 503 18.61 14.64 -21.80
C SER A 503 18.49 14.29 -23.27
N ALA A 504 17.59 14.93 -24.01
CA ALA A 504 17.62 14.94 -25.46
C ALA A 504 19.00 15.44 -25.98
N ALA A 505 19.36 15.09 -27.22
CA ALA A 505 20.63 15.49 -27.83
C ALA A 505 20.74 16.98 -28.20
N HIS A 506 19.93 17.83 -27.54
CA HIS A 506 19.85 19.27 -27.75
C HIS A 506 20.47 20.08 -26.62
N TYR A 507 21.40 19.50 -25.84
CA TYR A 507 21.97 20.19 -24.68
C TYR A 507 23.50 20.19 -24.73
N ARG A 508 24.08 21.25 -24.17
CA ARG A 508 25.53 21.36 -23.88
C ARG A 508 25.75 21.57 -22.41
N LEU A 509 26.82 21.00 -21.88
CA LEU A 509 27.20 21.07 -20.48
C LEU A 509 28.49 21.89 -20.31
N PHE A 510 28.46 22.85 -19.39
CA PHE A 510 29.58 23.75 -19.15
C PHE A 510 30.00 23.70 -17.68
N ALA A 511 31.31 23.74 -17.39
CA ALA A 511 31.81 23.92 -16.03
C ALA A 511 31.84 25.42 -15.70
N LEU A 512 30.98 25.86 -14.78
CA LEU A 512 30.87 27.26 -14.39
C LEU A 512 32.06 27.69 -13.52
N PRO A 513 32.76 28.78 -13.84
CA PRO A 513 33.89 29.26 -13.06
C PRO A 513 33.44 29.82 -11.71
N GLY A 514 34.29 29.71 -10.68
CA GLY A 514 34.10 30.37 -9.38
C GLY A 514 32.98 29.86 -8.51
N THR A 515 32.29 28.77 -8.86
CA THR A 515 31.22 28.20 -8.03
C THR A 515 31.75 27.28 -6.92
N VAL A 516 31.20 27.41 -5.70
CA VAL A 516 31.53 26.56 -4.53
C VAL A 516 30.24 25.98 -3.97
N PRO A 517 30.06 24.66 -3.93
CA PRO A 517 30.85 23.66 -4.65
C PRO A 517 30.80 23.86 -6.17
N PRO A 518 31.71 23.25 -6.96
CA PRO A 518 31.69 23.34 -8.42
C PRO A 518 30.33 22.91 -8.98
N LYS A 519 29.80 23.66 -9.95
CA LYS A 519 28.48 23.45 -10.56
C LYS A 519 28.57 23.48 -12.08
N PRO A 520 27.82 22.64 -12.77
CA PRO A 520 27.66 22.79 -14.22
C PRO A 520 26.55 23.77 -14.58
N GLY A 521 26.68 24.38 -15.75
CA GLY A 521 25.59 25.04 -16.46
C GLY A 521 25.11 24.14 -17.59
N LEU A 522 23.80 23.84 -17.65
CA LEU A 522 23.17 23.13 -18.74
C LEU A 522 22.41 24.12 -19.62
N ALA A 523 22.70 24.09 -20.92
CA ALA A 523 22.06 24.98 -21.89
C ALA A 523 21.47 24.17 -23.05
N ARG A 524 20.24 24.52 -23.45
CA ARG A 524 19.64 23.99 -24.68
C ARG A 524 20.20 24.75 -25.88
N VAL A 525 20.59 24.02 -26.93
CA VAL A 525 21.18 24.56 -28.15
C VAL A 525 20.43 24.07 -29.38
N ALA A 526 20.50 24.83 -30.47
CA ALA A 526 19.86 24.45 -31.72
C ALA A 526 20.68 23.40 -32.49
N GLU A 527 22.02 23.47 -32.40
CA GLU A 527 22.97 22.62 -33.12
C GLU A 527 24.10 22.22 -32.16
N ASP A 528 24.84 21.15 -32.52
CA ASP A 528 26.01 20.65 -31.78
C ASP A 528 25.74 20.31 -30.28
N GLY A 529 24.55 19.90 -29.96
CA GLY A 529 24.20 19.36 -28.63
C GLY A 529 24.51 17.88 -28.51
N ALA A 530 24.43 17.38 -27.27
CA ALA A 530 24.58 15.95 -26.95
C ALA A 530 23.59 15.53 -25.85
N GLU A 531 23.44 14.23 -25.67
CA GLU A 531 22.75 13.67 -24.53
C GLU A 531 23.62 13.82 -23.27
N ILE A 532 23.05 14.36 -22.20
CA ILE A 532 23.73 14.57 -20.91
C ILE A 532 23.06 13.71 -19.85
N ILE A 533 23.86 12.95 -19.11
CA ILE A 533 23.38 12.12 -17.99
C ILE A 533 22.73 13.01 -16.91
N VAL A 534 21.51 12.67 -16.54
CA VAL A 534 20.72 13.32 -15.49
C VAL A 534 20.13 12.28 -14.55
N GLU A 535 19.78 12.71 -13.34
CA GLU A 535 18.95 11.93 -12.41
C GLU A 535 17.60 12.61 -12.26
N LEU A 536 16.52 11.84 -12.34
CA LEU A 536 15.16 12.30 -12.10
C LEU A 536 14.77 12.04 -10.64
N TRP A 537 14.33 13.11 -10.00
CA TRP A 537 13.90 13.08 -8.60
C TRP A 537 12.45 13.54 -8.49
N ASP A 538 11.61 12.79 -7.76
CA ASP A 538 10.29 13.24 -7.36
C ASP A 538 10.41 14.03 -6.06
N VAL A 539 10.25 15.35 -6.16
CA VAL A 539 10.35 16.31 -5.06
C VAL A 539 8.94 16.60 -4.54
N PRO A 540 8.65 16.45 -3.23
CA PRO A 540 7.35 16.83 -2.67
C PRO A 540 6.96 18.26 -3.05
N GLN A 541 5.73 18.44 -3.54
CA GLN A 541 5.25 19.77 -3.98
C GLN A 541 5.32 20.79 -2.84
N ALA A 542 5.04 20.38 -1.61
CA ALA A 542 5.12 21.23 -0.43
C ALA A 542 6.56 21.72 -0.12
N ARG A 543 7.59 21.01 -0.59
CA ARG A 543 9.01 21.32 -0.35
C ARG A 543 9.71 21.91 -1.57
N PHE A 544 9.02 21.90 -2.72
CA PHE A 544 9.61 22.34 -3.99
C PHE A 544 9.97 23.83 -3.98
N GLY A 545 9.12 24.67 -3.38
CA GLY A 545 9.40 26.11 -3.25
C GLY A 545 10.66 26.41 -2.43
N GLU A 546 10.88 25.69 -1.33
CA GLU A 546 12.09 25.82 -0.50
C GLU A 546 13.34 25.35 -1.27
N PHE A 547 13.22 24.29 -2.06
CA PHE A 547 14.31 23.80 -2.90
C PHE A 547 14.72 24.83 -3.96
N VAL A 548 13.73 25.42 -4.63
CA VAL A 548 13.97 26.46 -5.66
C VAL A 548 14.59 27.72 -5.06
N ALA A 549 14.18 28.11 -3.85
CA ALA A 549 14.70 29.29 -3.16
C ALA A 549 16.21 29.20 -2.81
N GLU A 550 16.76 27.99 -2.72
CA GLU A 550 18.20 27.77 -2.47
C GLU A 550 19.07 27.81 -3.73
N ILE A 551 18.47 27.93 -4.92
CA ILE A 551 19.21 27.94 -6.19
C ILE A 551 19.74 29.34 -6.46
N PRO A 552 21.08 29.56 -6.41
CA PRO A 552 21.64 30.86 -6.67
C PRO A 552 21.79 31.13 -8.16
N PRO A 553 21.77 32.39 -8.60
CA PRO A 553 22.20 32.73 -9.93
C PRO A 553 23.61 32.17 -10.26
N PRO A 554 23.91 31.84 -11.49
CA PRO A 554 23.10 31.98 -12.72
C PRO A 554 22.18 30.78 -13.02
N LEU A 555 21.95 29.90 -12.03
CA LEU A 555 21.11 28.73 -12.21
C LEU A 555 19.66 29.03 -11.87
N GLY A 556 18.75 28.31 -12.52
CA GLY A 556 17.31 28.38 -12.28
C GLY A 556 16.64 27.03 -12.61
N ILE A 557 15.33 26.96 -12.44
CA ILE A 557 14.51 25.83 -12.84
C ILE A 557 13.70 26.19 -14.09
N GLY A 558 13.84 25.38 -15.14
CA GLY A 558 13.10 25.47 -16.38
C GLY A 558 12.46 24.15 -16.77
N ASN A 559 12.26 23.97 -18.06
CA ASN A 559 11.81 22.70 -18.63
C ASN A 559 13.00 22.04 -19.35
N LEU A 560 13.16 20.74 -19.13
CA LEU A 560 14.20 19.91 -19.71
C LEU A 560 13.55 18.77 -20.49
N GLU A 561 13.98 18.57 -21.73
CA GLU A 561 13.57 17.48 -22.60
C GLU A 561 14.51 16.29 -22.38
N LEU A 562 13.92 15.10 -22.16
CA LEU A 562 14.67 13.85 -22.03
C LEU A 562 14.84 13.16 -23.39
N ALA A 563 15.76 12.19 -23.45
CA ALA A 563 16.03 11.44 -24.69
C ALA A 563 14.81 10.65 -25.20
N ASP A 564 13.88 10.29 -24.33
CA ASP A 564 12.63 9.59 -24.67
C ASP A 564 11.46 10.55 -25.02
N GLY A 565 11.72 11.86 -25.09
CA GLY A 565 10.72 12.87 -25.43
C GLY A 565 9.89 13.40 -24.27
N ARG A 566 10.05 12.88 -23.05
CA ARG A 566 9.38 13.45 -21.85
C ARG A 566 9.94 14.84 -21.53
N TRP A 567 9.06 15.72 -21.04
CA TRP A 567 9.42 17.03 -20.51
C TRP A 567 9.27 17.05 -18.99
N VAL A 568 10.34 17.42 -18.29
CA VAL A 568 10.38 17.51 -16.83
C VAL A 568 10.88 18.88 -16.39
N LYS A 569 10.72 19.24 -15.10
CA LYS A 569 11.44 20.38 -14.54
C LYS A 569 12.92 20.00 -14.44
N GLY A 570 13.83 20.98 -14.65
CA GLY A 570 15.26 20.72 -14.54
C GLY A 570 16.05 22.01 -14.40
N PHE A 571 17.32 21.84 -14.02
CA PHE A 571 18.23 22.98 -13.92
C PHE A 571 18.56 23.54 -15.31
N ILE A 572 18.46 24.86 -15.43
CA ILE A 572 18.91 25.64 -16.58
C ILE A 572 19.95 26.66 -16.11
N CYS A 573 20.75 27.19 -17.05
CA CYS A 573 21.73 28.23 -16.77
C CYS A 573 21.46 29.45 -17.64
N GLU A 574 21.58 30.63 -17.04
CA GLU A 574 21.48 31.88 -17.78
C GLU A 574 22.65 32.05 -18.79
N PRO A 575 22.38 32.52 -20.02
CA PRO A 575 23.38 32.52 -21.10
C PRO A 575 24.66 33.30 -20.77
N TYR A 576 24.57 34.41 -20.03
CA TYR A 576 25.74 35.22 -19.71
C TYR A 576 26.83 34.48 -18.94
N ALA A 577 26.46 33.46 -18.18
CA ALA A 577 27.38 32.69 -17.36
C ALA A 577 28.09 31.55 -18.13
N LEU A 578 27.67 31.33 -19.37
CA LEU A 578 28.29 30.37 -20.27
C LEU A 578 29.45 30.99 -21.06
N ASP A 579 29.50 32.33 -21.14
CA ASP A 579 30.58 33.05 -21.79
C ASP A 579 31.90 32.81 -21.04
N GLY A 580 32.88 32.20 -21.74
CA GLY A 580 34.16 31.82 -21.15
C GLY A 580 34.14 30.61 -20.25
N ALA A 581 32.98 29.97 -20.01
CA ALA A 581 32.90 28.70 -19.29
C ALA A 581 33.44 27.54 -20.15
N ARG A 582 34.13 26.61 -19.51
CA ARG A 582 34.67 25.42 -20.19
C ARG A 582 33.53 24.51 -20.62
N ASP A 583 33.45 24.25 -21.93
CA ASP A 583 32.57 23.21 -22.47
C ASP A 583 33.06 21.82 -22.05
N ILE A 584 32.19 21.06 -21.43
CA ILE A 584 32.45 19.71 -20.93
C ILE A 584 31.44 18.69 -21.48
N THR A 585 30.74 19.05 -22.55
CA THR A 585 29.71 18.23 -23.21
C THR A 585 30.22 16.86 -23.59
N SER A 586 31.48 16.77 -24.06
CA SER A 586 32.12 15.52 -24.48
C SER A 586 32.31 14.48 -23.36
N PHE A 587 32.18 14.89 -22.09
CA PHE A 587 32.21 13.95 -20.95
C PHE A 587 30.86 13.23 -20.75
N GLY A 588 29.81 13.62 -21.47
CA GLY A 588 28.47 13.02 -21.35
C GLY A 588 27.78 13.23 -19.99
N GLY A 589 28.47 13.84 -18.99
CA GLY A 589 27.89 14.07 -17.67
C GLY A 589 28.89 14.59 -16.64
N TRP A 590 28.35 15.17 -15.57
CA TRP A 590 29.12 15.85 -14.52
C TRP A 590 30.10 14.93 -13.76
N ARG A 591 29.68 13.68 -13.44
CA ARG A 591 30.53 12.74 -12.70
C ARG A 591 31.81 12.39 -13.45
N ALA A 592 31.71 12.18 -14.76
CA ALA A 592 32.86 11.87 -15.59
C ALA A 592 33.87 13.02 -15.63
N PHE A 593 33.38 14.26 -15.75
CA PHE A 593 34.22 15.46 -15.69
C PHE A 593 34.91 15.61 -14.32
N ILE A 594 34.19 15.49 -13.21
CA ILE A 594 34.78 15.60 -11.86
C ILE A 594 35.80 14.49 -11.59
N ALA A 595 35.57 13.27 -12.08
CA ALA A 595 36.53 12.18 -11.94
C ALA A 595 37.85 12.47 -12.66
N GLU A 596 37.80 13.13 -13.84
CA GLU A 596 38.98 13.53 -14.59
C GLU A 596 39.77 14.67 -13.91
N THR A 597 39.06 15.64 -13.31
CA THR A 597 39.69 16.78 -12.65
C THR A 597 40.33 16.46 -11.30
N ARG A 598 40.04 15.27 -10.74
CA ARG A 598 40.64 14.78 -9.47
C ARG A 598 41.85 13.88 -9.67
N LYS A 599 42.15 13.53 -10.93
CA LYS A 599 43.40 12.85 -11.30
C LYS A 599 44.53 13.87 -11.44
#